data_04fc573baa5202ff8c302e123027a636
#
_entry.id   04fc573baa5202ff8c302e123027a636
#
_cell.length_a   1.000
_cell.length_b   1.000
_cell.length_c   1.000
_cell.angle_alpha   90.00
_cell.angle_beta   90.00
_cell.angle_gamma   90.00
#
_symmetry.space_group_name_H-M   'P 1'
#
loop_
_entity.id
_entity.type
_entity.pdbx_description
1 polymer ?
#
loop_
_entity_poly.entity_id
_entity_poly.type
_entity_poly.pdbx_seq_one_letter_code
_entity_poly.pdbx_strand_id
1 'polypeptide(L)'
;MPRGMGRGRGAVEKPKDFGGVMKKLVKFCSRYIPVMILALVLGAAGTVCQIIGPDKLKDMTNEITKGLPAMVHGKPVMNSIDMDAVSRIAWLLVALYVGYALLSYLQSWLMANVTQRTAQQLREAISQKINRLPLKYFDKVSYGDVLSRITNDVDAIGQTLGQSVGSLITSITLFFGALIMMFYNNVTMTLCAIGSALLGLIIMGVIMKVSQKYFTRQQVALGDVNGHVEEMYTGHTVVKAYCGEERSIEQFEKYNKDLYVSGWKSQFLSGLMMPIMNFVGNF
;
A
#
# COMPACT_ATOMS: atom_id res chain seq x y z
N MET A 1 -20.50 26.14 27.36
CA MET A 1 -19.22 25.56 26.85
C MET A 1 -19.55 24.48 25.84
N PRO A 2 -19.18 24.59 24.56
CA PRO A 2 -19.51 23.57 23.57
C PRO A 2 -18.58 22.39 23.70
N ARG A 3 -19.17 21.22 23.78
CA ARG A 3 -18.51 19.92 23.82
C ARG A 3 -17.71 19.68 22.51
N GLY A 4 -16.41 19.78 22.60
CA GLY A 4 -15.49 19.27 21.58
C GLY A 4 -15.45 17.74 21.67
N MET A 5 -16.41 17.06 21.06
CA MET A 5 -16.29 15.62 20.81
C MET A 5 -15.19 15.40 19.78
N GLY A 6 -14.04 14.93 20.23
CA GLY A 6 -13.07 14.27 19.38
C GLY A 6 -13.76 13.07 18.73
N ARG A 7 -14.26 13.24 17.50
CA ARG A 7 -14.68 12.12 16.65
C ARG A 7 -13.44 11.23 16.43
N GLY A 8 -13.35 10.15 17.23
CA GLY A 8 -12.49 9.05 16.91
C GLY A 8 -12.68 8.72 15.43
N ARG A 9 -11.62 8.38 14.72
CA ARG A 9 -11.67 7.86 13.34
C ARG A 9 -12.65 6.70 13.33
N GLY A 10 -13.93 7.01 13.07
CA GLY A 10 -14.99 6.02 12.91
C GLY A 10 -14.58 5.06 11.80
N ALA A 11 -15.03 3.83 11.92
CA ALA A 11 -14.90 2.81 10.88
C ALA A 11 -15.15 3.46 9.52
N VAL A 12 -14.26 3.22 8.56
CA VAL A 12 -14.35 3.75 7.19
C VAL A 12 -15.75 3.45 6.68
N GLU A 13 -16.61 4.45 6.59
CA GLU A 13 -17.96 4.31 6.06
C GLU A 13 -17.83 3.82 4.62
N LYS A 14 -18.36 2.63 4.37
CA LYS A 14 -18.41 2.10 3.00
C LYS A 14 -19.27 3.04 2.16
N PRO A 15 -18.78 3.49 1.01
CA PRO A 15 -19.56 4.37 0.14
C PRO A 15 -20.84 3.65 -0.27
N LYS A 16 -21.99 4.30 -0.12
CA LYS A 16 -23.32 3.75 -0.45
C LYS A 16 -23.46 3.42 -1.94
N ASP A 17 -22.73 4.11 -2.82
CA ASP A 17 -22.70 3.91 -4.28
C ASP A 17 -21.28 4.17 -4.81
N PHE A 18 -20.39 3.19 -4.64
CA PHE A 18 -19.02 3.30 -5.15
C PHE A 18 -18.96 3.41 -6.67
N GLY A 19 -19.79 2.64 -7.40
CA GLY A 19 -19.78 2.61 -8.85
C GLY A 19 -20.22 3.94 -9.47
N GLY A 20 -21.28 4.55 -8.92
CA GLY A 20 -21.79 5.85 -9.36
C GLY A 20 -20.82 7.00 -9.10
N VAL A 21 -20.15 6.98 -7.93
CA VAL A 21 -19.11 7.98 -7.59
C VAL A 21 -17.90 7.84 -8.52
N MET A 22 -17.42 6.62 -8.77
CA MET A 22 -16.30 6.37 -9.67
C MET A 22 -16.61 6.82 -11.10
N LYS A 23 -17.83 6.51 -11.61
CA LYS A 23 -18.27 6.96 -12.93
C LYS A 23 -18.30 8.50 -13.05
N LYS A 24 -18.76 9.19 -12.01
CA LYS A 24 -18.74 10.66 -11.96
C LYS A 24 -17.30 11.21 -11.96
N LEU A 25 -16.40 10.58 -11.21
CA LEU A 25 -14.99 10.98 -11.16
C LEU A 25 -14.32 10.78 -12.53
N VAL A 26 -14.50 9.63 -13.17
CA VAL A 26 -13.98 9.36 -14.52
C VAL A 26 -14.54 10.35 -15.54
N LYS A 27 -15.85 10.66 -15.47
CA LYS A 27 -16.46 11.68 -16.32
C LYS A 27 -15.87 13.08 -16.07
N PHE A 28 -15.55 13.41 -14.83
CA PHE A 28 -14.92 14.69 -14.48
C PHE A 28 -13.48 14.77 -15.03
N CYS A 29 -12.75 13.66 -14.99
CA CYS A 29 -11.39 13.54 -15.53
C CYS A 29 -11.36 13.30 -17.06
N SER A 30 -12.52 13.27 -17.76
CA SER A 30 -12.61 12.84 -19.17
C SER A 30 -11.68 13.61 -20.10
N ARG A 31 -11.46 14.89 -19.85
CA ARG A 31 -10.52 15.74 -20.62
C ARG A 31 -9.06 15.26 -20.53
N TYR A 32 -8.68 14.61 -19.44
CA TYR A 32 -7.31 14.16 -19.20
C TYR A 32 -7.10 12.68 -19.51
N ILE A 33 -8.15 11.95 -19.90
CA ILE A 33 -8.06 10.53 -20.25
C ILE A 33 -6.98 10.24 -21.29
N PRO A 34 -6.80 11.01 -22.38
CA PRO A 34 -5.75 10.73 -23.35
C PRO A 34 -4.34 10.82 -22.73
N VAL A 35 -4.12 11.81 -21.87
CA VAL A 35 -2.83 11.97 -21.17
C VAL A 35 -2.61 10.86 -20.16
N MET A 36 -3.68 10.42 -19.45
CA MET A 36 -3.62 9.28 -18.54
C MET A 36 -3.29 7.99 -19.30
N ILE A 37 -3.92 7.74 -20.44
CA ILE A 37 -3.62 6.56 -21.28
C ILE A 37 -2.16 6.60 -21.75
N LEU A 38 -1.66 7.75 -22.20
CA LEU A 38 -0.25 7.90 -22.57
C LEU A 38 0.68 7.59 -21.40
N ALA A 39 0.39 8.12 -20.21
CA ALA A 39 1.17 7.83 -19.01
C ALA A 39 1.14 6.33 -18.64
N LEU A 40 -0.01 5.67 -18.79
CA LEU A 40 -0.16 4.23 -18.55
C LEU A 40 0.67 3.40 -19.55
N VAL A 41 0.67 3.78 -20.83
CA VAL A 41 1.49 3.12 -21.87
C VAL A 41 2.97 3.29 -21.59
N LEU A 42 3.41 4.50 -21.22
CA LEU A 42 4.80 4.74 -20.84
C LEU A 42 5.23 3.92 -19.60
N GLY A 43 4.35 3.83 -18.61
CA GLY A 43 4.60 3.00 -17.43
C GLY A 43 4.67 1.51 -17.75
N ALA A 44 3.78 1.02 -18.59
CA ALA A 44 3.84 -0.36 -19.05
C ALA A 44 5.11 -0.65 -19.85
N ALA A 45 5.49 0.23 -20.78
CA ALA A 45 6.73 0.10 -21.55
C ALA A 45 7.98 0.12 -20.65
N GLY A 46 8.02 1.02 -19.66
CA GLY A 46 9.10 1.05 -18.67
C GLY A 46 9.15 -0.26 -17.87
N THR A 47 8.02 -0.77 -17.42
CA THR A 47 7.95 -2.04 -16.68
C THR A 47 8.43 -3.22 -17.51
N VAL A 48 8.16 -3.24 -18.81
CA VAL A 48 8.71 -4.28 -19.73
C VAL A 48 10.24 -4.21 -19.76
N CYS A 49 10.85 -3.02 -19.84
CA CYS A 49 12.30 -2.88 -19.75
C CYS A 49 12.85 -3.46 -18.42
N GLN A 50 12.14 -3.23 -17.31
CA GLN A 50 12.50 -3.76 -16.00
C GLN A 50 12.43 -5.29 -15.93
N ILE A 51 11.41 -5.91 -16.57
CA ILE A 51 11.22 -7.36 -16.59
C ILE A 51 12.29 -8.09 -17.42
N ILE A 52 12.79 -7.46 -18.47
CA ILE A 52 13.86 -8.02 -19.33
C ILE A 52 15.23 -7.99 -18.61
N GLY A 53 15.43 -7.08 -17.68
CA GLY A 53 16.71 -6.91 -16.97
C GLY A 53 17.26 -8.18 -16.33
N PRO A 54 16.52 -8.89 -15.48
CA PRO A 54 16.97 -10.14 -14.85
C PRO A 54 17.32 -11.25 -15.84
N ASP A 55 16.63 -11.34 -16.98
CA ASP A 55 16.93 -12.33 -18.00
C ASP A 55 18.28 -12.04 -18.66
N LYS A 56 18.58 -10.77 -18.97
CA LYS A 56 19.89 -10.35 -19.49
C LYS A 56 20.99 -10.46 -18.45
N LEU A 57 20.68 -10.25 -17.16
CA LEU A 57 21.63 -10.51 -16.07
C LEU A 57 21.99 -12.00 -15.98
N LYS A 58 21.03 -12.92 -16.19
CA LYS A 58 21.26 -14.36 -16.33
C LYS A 58 22.21 -14.66 -17.49
N ASP A 59 21.99 -14.05 -18.67
CA ASP A 59 22.87 -14.22 -19.83
C ASP A 59 24.30 -13.78 -19.49
N MET A 60 24.46 -12.63 -18.83
CA MET A 60 25.78 -12.13 -18.40
C MET A 60 26.45 -13.09 -17.40
N THR A 61 25.71 -13.60 -16.43
CA THR A 61 26.21 -14.58 -15.45
C THR A 61 26.65 -15.87 -16.15
N ASN A 62 25.90 -16.35 -17.14
CA ASN A 62 26.25 -17.52 -17.91
C ASN A 62 27.54 -17.34 -18.73
N GLU A 63 27.76 -16.16 -19.31
CA GLU A 63 29.02 -15.86 -20.02
C GLU A 63 30.22 -15.80 -19.06
N ILE A 64 30.06 -15.23 -17.89
CA ILE A 64 31.10 -15.24 -16.85
C ILE A 64 31.42 -16.67 -16.39
N THR A 65 30.38 -17.48 -16.14
CA THR A 65 30.55 -18.87 -15.64
C THR A 65 31.21 -19.77 -16.68
N LYS A 66 30.99 -19.58 -17.98
CA LYS A 66 31.70 -20.32 -19.06
C LYS A 66 33.21 -20.07 -19.04
N GLY A 67 33.64 -18.90 -18.61
CA GLY A 67 35.05 -18.52 -18.50
C GLY A 67 35.73 -18.97 -17.20
N LEU A 68 34.97 -19.44 -16.21
CA LEU A 68 35.55 -19.94 -14.97
C LEU A 68 36.26 -21.31 -15.16
N PRO A 69 37.36 -21.55 -14.43
CA PRO A 69 38.04 -22.82 -14.54
C PRO A 69 37.13 -23.97 -14.12
N ALA A 70 36.80 -24.83 -15.10
CA ALA A 70 36.03 -26.07 -14.86
C ALA A 70 36.99 -27.24 -14.73
N MET A 71 36.79 -28.11 -13.73
CA MET A 71 37.48 -29.37 -13.61
C MET A 71 36.91 -30.37 -14.61
N VAL A 72 37.56 -30.54 -15.76
CA VAL A 72 37.23 -31.57 -16.73
C VAL A 72 38.27 -32.68 -16.65
N HIS A 73 37.86 -33.89 -16.28
CA HIS A 73 38.76 -35.07 -16.12
C HIS A 73 39.96 -34.83 -15.19
N GLY A 74 39.77 -34.10 -14.09
CA GLY A 74 40.82 -33.86 -13.08
C GLY A 74 41.91 -32.86 -13.47
N LYS A 75 41.75 -32.15 -14.60
CA LYS A 75 42.64 -31.06 -15.03
C LYS A 75 41.85 -29.72 -15.04
N PRO A 76 42.41 -28.64 -14.48
CA PRO A 76 41.79 -27.33 -14.58
C PRO A 76 41.94 -26.83 -16.03
N VAL A 77 40.85 -26.67 -16.74
CA VAL A 77 40.80 -26.02 -18.06
C VAL A 77 40.49 -24.56 -17.79
N MET A 78 41.44 -23.67 -18.01
CA MET A 78 41.24 -22.21 -17.97
C MET A 78 40.63 -21.78 -19.31
N ASN A 79 39.33 -21.48 -19.32
CA ASN A 79 38.72 -20.71 -20.39
C ASN A 79 38.85 -19.22 -20.06
N SER A 80 39.20 -18.39 -21.05
CA SER A 80 39.18 -16.95 -20.89
C SER A 80 37.72 -16.44 -20.92
N ILE A 81 37.37 -15.56 -19.98
CA ILE A 81 36.08 -14.87 -19.99
C ILE A 81 36.03 -13.97 -21.22
N ASP A 82 34.98 -14.05 -22.02
CA ASP A 82 34.74 -13.12 -23.12
C ASP A 82 34.28 -11.78 -22.57
N MET A 83 35.23 -10.88 -22.30
CA MET A 83 34.97 -9.55 -21.77
C MET A 83 34.18 -8.67 -22.74
N ASP A 84 34.27 -8.92 -24.05
CA ASP A 84 33.52 -8.16 -25.04
C ASP A 84 32.05 -8.54 -25.03
N ALA A 85 31.73 -9.84 -24.86
CA ALA A 85 30.35 -10.31 -24.69
C ALA A 85 29.75 -9.77 -23.38
N VAL A 86 30.47 -9.85 -22.26
CA VAL A 86 30.04 -9.32 -20.96
C VAL A 86 29.80 -7.82 -21.03
N SER A 87 30.73 -7.08 -21.67
CA SER A 87 30.60 -5.62 -21.84
C SER A 87 29.36 -5.22 -22.66
N ARG A 88 29.07 -5.94 -23.76
CA ARG A 88 27.87 -5.70 -24.57
C ARG A 88 26.59 -5.90 -23.77
N ILE A 89 26.52 -6.99 -22.99
CA ILE A 89 25.34 -7.26 -22.15
C ILE A 89 25.23 -6.20 -21.04
N ALA A 90 26.34 -5.79 -20.43
CA ALA A 90 26.36 -4.74 -19.42
C ALA A 90 25.84 -3.40 -19.97
N TRP A 91 26.28 -2.97 -21.15
CA TRP A 91 25.78 -1.75 -21.78
C TRP A 91 24.29 -1.85 -22.15
N LEU A 92 23.83 -3.02 -22.58
CA LEU A 92 22.40 -3.27 -22.84
C LEU A 92 21.57 -3.16 -21.55
N LEU A 93 22.07 -3.73 -20.43
CA LEU A 93 21.42 -3.59 -19.12
C LEU A 93 21.35 -2.13 -18.67
N VAL A 94 22.46 -1.38 -18.83
CA VAL A 94 22.45 0.07 -18.54
C VAL A 94 21.40 0.79 -19.39
N ALA A 95 21.34 0.51 -20.69
CA ALA A 95 20.35 1.12 -21.58
C ALA A 95 18.90 0.78 -21.17
N LEU A 96 18.63 -0.47 -20.77
CA LEU A 96 17.32 -0.90 -20.30
C LEU A 96 16.92 -0.19 -18.99
N TYR A 97 17.83 -0.10 -18.02
CA TYR A 97 17.52 0.54 -16.74
C TYR A 97 17.42 2.07 -16.88
N VAL A 98 18.23 2.70 -17.72
CA VAL A 98 18.08 4.13 -18.04
C VAL A 98 16.77 4.37 -18.79
N GLY A 99 16.42 3.50 -19.74
CA GLY A 99 15.14 3.55 -20.44
C GLY A 99 13.95 3.43 -19.47
N TYR A 100 14.00 2.47 -18.55
CA TYR A 100 13.01 2.35 -17.47
C TYR A 100 12.90 3.64 -16.64
N ALA A 101 14.02 4.18 -16.19
CA ALA A 101 14.04 5.38 -15.37
C ALA A 101 13.44 6.60 -16.10
N LEU A 102 13.78 6.79 -17.37
CA LEU A 102 13.24 7.88 -18.20
C LEU A 102 11.73 7.71 -18.43
N LEU A 103 11.27 6.51 -18.80
CA LEU A 103 9.86 6.23 -19.03
C LEU A 103 9.03 6.39 -17.74
N SER A 104 9.54 5.91 -16.63
CA SER A 104 8.92 6.05 -15.30
C SER A 104 8.88 7.52 -14.85
N TYR A 105 9.93 8.29 -15.12
CA TYR A 105 9.95 9.72 -14.84
C TYR A 105 8.90 10.47 -15.67
N LEU A 106 8.83 10.21 -16.98
CA LEU A 106 7.83 10.81 -17.87
C LEU A 106 6.41 10.45 -17.44
N GLN A 107 6.16 9.18 -17.11
CA GLN A 107 4.88 8.73 -16.57
C GLN A 107 4.49 9.52 -15.31
N SER A 108 5.41 9.60 -14.33
CA SER A 108 5.18 10.30 -13.07
C SER A 108 4.93 11.80 -13.28
N TRP A 109 5.68 12.42 -14.18
CA TRP A 109 5.51 13.83 -14.52
C TRP A 109 4.14 14.11 -15.17
N LEU A 110 3.72 13.26 -16.12
CA LEU A 110 2.40 13.37 -16.74
C LEU A 110 1.29 13.20 -15.71
N MET A 111 1.38 12.19 -14.85
CA MET A 111 0.38 11.92 -13.80
C MET A 111 0.33 13.04 -12.76
N ALA A 112 1.45 13.62 -12.37
CA ALA A 112 1.50 14.76 -11.47
C ALA A 112 0.76 15.98 -12.07
N ASN A 113 0.99 16.27 -13.34
CA ASN A 113 0.29 17.35 -14.05
C ASN A 113 -1.23 17.11 -14.12
N VAL A 114 -1.66 15.89 -14.47
CA VAL A 114 -3.08 15.52 -14.49
C VAL A 114 -3.70 15.68 -13.10
N THR A 115 -3.03 15.18 -12.07
CA THR A 115 -3.46 15.27 -10.68
C THR A 115 -3.68 16.71 -10.23
N GLN A 116 -2.68 17.57 -10.45
CA GLN A 116 -2.76 18.97 -10.03
C GLN A 116 -3.84 19.75 -10.77
N ARG A 117 -3.99 19.53 -12.08
CA ARG A 117 -5.05 20.16 -12.87
C ARG A 117 -6.45 19.67 -12.47
N THR A 118 -6.59 18.37 -12.14
CA THR A 118 -7.85 17.83 -11.65
C THR A 118 -8.19 18.41 -10.27
N ALA A 119 -7.22 18.51 -9.37
CA ALA A 119 -7.42 19.14 -8.05
C ALA A 119 -7.82 20.63 -8.18
N GLN A 120 -7.17 21.37 -9.08
CA GLN A 120 -7.51 22.76 -9.38
C GLN A 120 -8.97 22.88 -9.87
N GLN A 121 -9.37 22.06 -10.84
CA GLN A 121 -10.75 22.06 -11.35
C GLN A 121 -11.78 21.67 -10.30
N LEU A 122 -11.46 20.70 -9.43
CA LEU A 122 -12.34 20.34 -8.30
C LEU A 122 -12.52 21.49 -7.33
N ARG A 123 -11.44 22.18 -6.93
CA ARG A 123 -11.51 23.35 -6.07
C ARG A 123 -12.32 24.47 -6.70
N GLU A 124 -12.11 24.75 -7.99
CA GLU A 124 -12.88 25.76 -8.73
C GLU A 124 -14.37 25.40 -8.78
N ALA A 125 -14.71 24.16 -9.12
CA ALA A 125 -16.10 23.70 -9.17
C ALA A 125 -16.78 23.76 -7.79
N ILE A 126 -16.07 23.43 -6.71
CA ILE A 126 -16.58 23.54 -5.34
C ILE A 126 -16.79 25.00 -4.98
N SER A 127 -15.82 25.89 -5.26
CA SER A 127 -15.93 27.33 -5.00
C SER A 127 -17.12 27.96 -5.72
N GLN A 128 -17.29 27.66 -7.01
CA GLN A 128 -18.45 28.12 -7.79
C GLN A 128 -19.76 27.59 -7.22
N LYS A 129 -19.77 26.33 -6.73
CA LYS A 129 -20.97 25.75 -6.12
C LYS A 129 -21.31 26.44 -4.81
N ILE A 130 -20.31 26.71 -3.97
CA ILE A 130 -20.48 27.42 -2.68
C ILE A 130 -21.15 28.77 -2.90
N ASN A 131 -20.71 29.54 -3.90
CA ASN A 131 -21.28 30.86 -4.21
C ASN A 131 -22.75 30.81 -4.69
N ARG A 132 -23.24 29.63 -5.08
CA ARG A 132 -24.62 29.41 -5.55
C ARG A 132 -25.52 28.74 -4.51
N LEU A 133 -24.97 28.36 -3.35
CA LEU A 133 -25.75 27.71 -2.30
C LEU A 133 -26.56 28.73 -1.50
N PRO A 134 -27.82 28.39 -1.09
CA PRO A 134 -28.62 29.23 -0.26
C PRO A 134 -28.02 29.31 1.15
N LEU A 135 -28.20 30.46 1.84
CA LEU A 135 -27.70 30.69 3.20
C LEU A 135 -28.14 29.58 4.19
N LYS A 136 -29.36 29.08 4.05
CA LYS A 136 -29.89 27.96 4.85
C LYS A 136 -28.99 26.70 4.84
N TYR A 137 -28.11 26.51 3.84
CA TYR A 137 -27.15 25.44 3.81
C TYR A 137 -26.06 25.63 4.85
N PHE A 138 -25.59 26.88 5.02
CA PHE A 138 -24.52 27.24 5.95
C PHE A 138 -24.98 27.26 7.40
N ASP A 139 -26.30 27.35 7.64
CA ASP A 139 -26.87 27.19 8.99
C ASP A 139 -26.74 25.73 9.50
N LYS A 140 -26.60 24.75 8.58
CA LYS A 140 -26.55 23.33 8.92
C LYS A 140 -25.15 22.71 8.82
N VAL A 141 -24.22 23.35 8.13
CA VAL A 141 -22.87 22.84 7.86
C VAL A 141 -21.85 23.82 8.38
N SER A 142 -20.87 23.33 9.14
CA SER A 142 -19.83 24.19 9.68
C SER A 142 -18.90 24.70 8.58
N TYR A 143 -18.40 25.92 8.70
CA TYR A 143 -17.38 26.47 7.78
C TYR A 143 -16.12 25.61 7.74
N GLY A 144 -15.73 25.01 8.88
CA GLY A 144 -14.62 24.09 8.96
C GLY A 144 -14.80 22.84 8.09
N ASP A 145 -16.01 22.26 8.05
CA ASP A 145 -16.32 21.11 7.20
C ASP A 145 -16.22 21.45 5.72
N VAL A 146 -16.70 22.64 5.33
CA VAL A 146 -16.61 23.12 3.94
C VAL A 146 -15.15 23.34 3.53
N LEU A 147 -14.37 23.99 4.39
CA LEU A 147 -12.94 24.23 4.15
C LEU A 147 -12.16 22.93 4.07
N SER A 148 -12.43 21.98 4.97
CA SER A 148 -11.81 20.65 4.96
C SER A 148 -12.06 19.90 3.64
N ARG A 149 -13.26 20.00 3.07
CA ARG A 149 -13.57 19.39 1.77
C ARG A 149 -12.80 20.02 0.62
N ILE A 150 -12.62 21.34 0.63
CA ILE A 150 -11.88 22.04 -0.44
C ILE A 150 -10.37 21.74 -0.37
N THR A 151 -9.83 21.57 0.82
CA THR A 151 -8.41 21.32 1.04
C THR A 151 -8.12 19.82 1.12
N ASN A 152 -8.52 19.16 2.20
CA ASN A 152 -8.10 17.81 2.52
C ASN A 152 -8.72 16.74 1.59
N ASP A 153 -10.04 16.84 1.32
CA ASP A 153 -10.70 15.82 0.48
C ASP A 153 -10.26 15.91 -0.97
N VAL A 154 -10.09 17.14 -1.51
CA VAL A 154 -9.59 17.33 -2.88
C VAL A 154 -8.16 16.85 -3.01
N ASP A 155 -7.29 17.11 -2.02
CA ASP A 155 -5.91 16.62 -2.02
C ASP A 155 -5.84 15.10 -1.90
N ALA A 156 -6.68 14.50 -1.06
CA ALA A 156 -6.79 13.04 -0.94
C ALA A 156 -7.23 12.38 -2.26
N ILE A 157 -8.22 12.97 -2.96
CA ILE A 157 -8.64 12.50 -4.30
C ILE A 157 -7.47 12.63 -5.29
N GLY A 158 -6.79 13.77 -5.31
CA GLY A 158 -5.66 14.02 -6.18
C GLY A 158 -4.53 13.01 -5.96
N GLN A 159 -4.09 12.82 -4.71
CA GLN A 159 -3.06 11.86 -4.36
C GLN A 159 -3.46 10.43 -4.75
N THR A 160 -4.70 10.03 -4.47
CA THR A 160 -5.21 8.70 -4.83
C THR A 160 -5.20 8.49 -6.34
N LEU A 161 -5.64 9.48 -7.14
CA LEU A 161 -5.59 9.40 -8.59
C LEU A 161 -4.16 9.29 -9.11
N GLY A 162 -3.26 10.15 -8.64
CA GLY A 162 -1.88 10.18 -9.10
C GLY A 162 -1.11 8.90 -8.78
N GLN A 163 -1.22 8.40 -7.56
CA GLN A 163 -0.48 7.23 -7.11
C GLN A 163 -1.14 5.91 -7.53
N SER A 164 -2.47 5.80 -7.34
CA SER A 164 -3.14 4.51 -7.53
C SER A 164 -3.29 4.13 -9.00
N VAL A 165 -3.58 5.08 -9.88
CA VAL A 165 -3.76 4.78 -11.31
C VAL A 165 -2.43 4.36 -11.93
N GLY A 166 -1.33 5.09 -11.64
CA GLY A 166 0.00 4.74 -12.14
C GLY A 166 0.46 3.38 -11.62
N SER A 167 0.37 3.15 -10.30
CA SER A 167 0.83 1.90 -9.67
C SER A 167 0.00 0.68 -10.09
N LEU A 168 -1.29 0.82 -10.33
CA LEU A 168 -2.13 -0.28 -10.81
C LEU A 168 -1.63 -0.85 -12.13
N ILE A 169 -1.37 -0.01 -13.13
CA ILE A 169 -0.91 -0.48 -14.43
C ILE A 169 0.50 -1.09 -14.36
N THR A 170 1.42 -0.43 -13.65
CA THR A 170 2.77 -0.98 -13.49
C THR A 170 2.74 -2.32 -12.75
N SER A 171 1.91 -2.46 -11.70
CA SER A 171 1.75 -3.72 -10.97
C SER A 171 1.10 -4.82 -11.81
N ILE A 172 0.08 -4.51 -12.60
CA ILE A 172 -0.56 -5.45 -13.52
C ILE A 172 0.44 -5.89 -14.60
N THR A 173 1.16 -4.94 -15.22
CA THR A 173 2.17 -5.24 -16.25
C THR A 173 3.31 -6.07 -15.65
N LEU A 174 3.79 -5.72 -14.45
CA LEU A 174 4.82 -6.48 -13.75
C LEU A 174 4.35 -7.91 -13.44
N PHE A 175 3.13 -8.06 -12.91
CA PHE A 175 2.59 -9.36 -12.54
C PHE A 175 2.46 -10.29 -13.75
N PHE A 176 1.76 -9.85 -14.80
CA PHE A 176 1.60 -10.69 -15.99
C PHE A 176 2.89 -10.84 -16.78
N GLY A 177 3.69 -9.80 -16.90
CA GLY A 177 4.97 -9.85 -17.59
C GLY A 177 5.98 -10.78 -16.90
N ALA A 178 6.10 -10.69 -15.57
CA ALA A 178 6.94 -11.58 -14.80
C ALA A 178 6.45 -13.05 -14.91
N LEU A 179 5.14 -13.26 -14.81
CA LEU A 179 4.54 -14.59 -14.94
C LEU A 179 4.81 -15.20 -16.31
N ILE A 180 4.67 -14.46 -17.41
CA ILE A 180 5.00 -14.90 -18.77
C ILE A 180 6.50 -15.25 -18.86
N MET A 181 7.39 -14.39 -18.37
CA MET A 181 8.84 -14.64 -18.41
C MET A 181 9.25 -15.84 -17.56
N MET A 182 8.61 -16.05 -16.41
CA MET A 182 8.84 -17.24 -15.58
C MET A 182 8.46 -18.52 -16.33
N PHE A 183 7.29 -18.57 -16.97
CA PHE A 183 6.88 -19.73 -17.78
C PHE A 183 7.78 -19.94 -19.00
N TYR A 184 8.25 -18.87 -19.62
CA TYR A 184 9.18 -18.95 -20.75
C TYR A 184 10.54 -19.51 -20.33
N ASN A 185 11.05 -19.14 -19.17
CA ASN A 185 12.35 -19.58 -18.67
C ASN A 185 12.33 -21.03 -18.17
N ASN A 186 11.38 -21.39 -17.30
CA ASN A 186 11.30 -22.76 -16.76
C ASN A 186 9.93 -23.01 -16.13
N VAL A 187 9.14 -23.88 -16.76
CA VAL A 187 7.77 -24.22 -16.31
C VAL A 187 7.78 -24.88 -14.93
N THR A 188 8.71 -25.79 -14.66
CA THR A 188 8.76 -26.52 -13.39
C THR A 188 9.05 -25.59 -12.22
N MET A 189 10.05 -24.71 -12.36
CA MET A 189 10.37 -23.70 -11.33
C MET A 189 9.21 -22.73 -11.12
N THR A 190 8.52 -22.35 -12.20
CA THR A 190 7.35 -21.48 -12.11
C THR A 190 6.21 -22.10 -11.32
N LEU A 191 5.91 -23.38 -11.57
CA LEU A 191 4.89 -24.11 -10.82
C LEU A 191 5.25 -24.24 -9.33
N CYS A 192 6.53 -24.52 -9.02
CA CYS A 192 7.00 -24.52 -7.64
C CYS A 192 6.85 -23.14 -6.97
N ALA A 193 7.23 -22.06 -7.66
CA ALA A 193 7.10 -20.71 -7.16
C ALA A 193 5.63 -20.31 -6.93
N ILE A 194 4.73 -20.64 -7.85
CA ILE A 194 3.29 -20.41 -7.68
C ILE A 194 2.74 -21.22 -6.52
N GLY A 195 3.13 -22.50 -6.40
CA GLY A 195 2.74 -23.38 -5.30
C GLY A 195 3.17 -22.83 -3.94
N SER A 196 4.42 -22.39 -3.81
CA SER A 196 4.93 -21.78 -2.58
C SER A 196 4.20 -20.46 -2.25
N ALA A 197 3.93 -19.61 -3.25
CA ALA A 197 3.19 -18.36 -3.06
C ALA A 197 1.75 -18.63 -2.59
N LEU A 198 1.06 -19.60 -3.19
CA LEU A 198 -0.30 -20.00 -2.76
C LEU A 198 -0.30 -20.55 -1.33
N LEU A 199 0.69 -21.38 -1.00
CA LEU A 199 0.85 -21.87 0.37
C LEU A 199 1.06 -20.72 1.36
N GLY A 200 1.91 -19.76 1.03
CA GLY A 200 2.11 -18.54 1.82
C GLY A 200 0.82 -17.74 2.01
N LEU A 201 0.02 -17.57 0.96
CA LEU A 201 -1.27 -16.88 1.03
C LEU A 201 -2.28 -17.63 1.93
N ILE A 202 -2.31 -18.96 1.87
CA ILE A 202 -3.19 -19.78 2.73
C ILE A 202 -2.78 -19.61 4.20
N ILE A 203 -1.48 -19.75 4.51
CA ILE A 203 -0.96 -19.57 5.86
C ILE A 203 -1.29 -18.15 6.38
N MET A 204 -1.05 -17.13 5.56
CA MET A 204 -1.37 -15.74 5.89
C MET A 204 -2.86 -15.56 6.19
N GLY A 205 -3.74 -16.13 5.36
CA GLY A 205 -5.20 -16.09 5.55
C GLY A 205 -5.64 -16.72 6.87
N VAL A 206 -5.05 -17.84 7.25
CA VAL A 206 -5.30 -18.50 8.53
C VAL A 206 -4.85 -17.63 9.70
N ILE A 207 -3.62 -17.09 9.65
CA ILE A 207 -3.10 -16.19 10.68
C ILE A 207 -3.98 -14.96 10.83
N MET A 208 -4.35 -14.31 9.70
CA MET A 208 -5.24 -13.15 9.71
C MET A 208 -6.59 -13.46 10.37
N LYS A 209 -7.22 -14.59 10.02
CA LYS A 209 -8.50 -14.98 10.58
C LYS A 209 -8.42 -15.22 12.09
N VAL A 210 -7.36 -15.85 12.57
CA VAL A 210 -7.14 -16.10 14.00
C VAL A 210 -6.81 -14.79 14.73
N SER A 211 -5.95 -13.96 14.14
CA SER A 211 -5.50 -12.69 14.70
C SER A 211 -6.64 -11.67 14.81
N GLN A 212 -7.57 -11.65 13.86
CA GLN A 212 -8.71 -10.73 13.84
C GLN A 212 -9.54 -10.76 15.13
N LYS A 213 -9.73 -11.94 15.69
CA LYS A 213 -10.45 -12.11 16.98
C LYS A 213 -9.75 -11.36 18.12
N TYR A 214 -8.44 -11.43 18.19
CA TYR A 214 -7.65 -10.76 19.24
C TYR A 214 -7.55 -9.26 19.00
N PHE A 215 -7.45 -8.81 17.75
CA PHE A 215 -7.51 -7.38 17.41
C PHE A 215 -8.84 -6.75 17.83
N THR A 216 -9.96 -7.41 17.52
CA THR A 216 -11.28 -6.93 17.94
C THR A 216 -11.38 -6.86 19.46
N ARG A 217 -10.92 -7.90 20.17
CA ARG A 217 -10.92 -7.91 21.64
C ARG A 217 -10.00 -6.83 22.23
N GLN A 218 -8.84 -6.60 21.63
CA GLN A 218 -7.92 -5.54 22.05
C GLN A 218 -8.58 -4.15 21.92
N GLN A 219 -9.31 -3.89 20.82
CA GLN A 219 -10.03 -2.63 20.63
C GLN A 219 -11.14 -2.43 21.66
N VAL A 220 -11.88 -3.49 22.00
CA VAL A 220 -12.90 -3.44 23.06
C VAL A 220 -12.24 -3.16 24.41
N ALA A 221 -11.22 -3.93 24.77
CA ALA A 221 -10.52 -3.75 26.05
C ALA A 221 -9.84 -2.36 26.17
N LEU A 222 -9.33 -1.81 25.06
CA LEU A 222 -8.84 -0.43 25.03
C LEU A 222 -9.95 0.59 25.28
N GLY A 223 -11.14 0.34 24.74
CA GLY A 223 -12.33 1.14 25.00
C GLY A 223 -12.73 1.11 26.48
N ASP A 224 -12.72 -0.09 27.09
CA ASP A 224 -13.05 -0.27 28.50
C ASP A 224 -12.05 0.44 29.44
N VAL A 225 -10.74 0.33 29.15
CA VAL A 225 -9.70 1.07 29.89
C VAL A 225 -9.90 2.57 29.76
N ASN A 226 -10.09 3.08 28.54
CA ASN A 226 -10.27 4.51 28.31
C ASN A 226 -11.55 5.03 28.98
N GLY A 227 -12.65 4.26 28.87
CA GLY A 227 -13.91 4.62 29.53
C GLY A 227 -13.79 4.68 31.05
N HIS A 228 -13.11 3.71 31.64
CA HIS A 228 -12.87 3.70 33.08
C HIS A 228 -11.99 4.87 33.53
N VAL A 229 -10.91 5.19 32.79
CA VAL A 229 -10.07 6.34 33.08
C VAL A 229 -10.86 7.66 32.97
N GLU A 230 -11.68 7.84 31.93
CA GLU A 230 -12.53 9.01 31.75
C GLU A 230 -13.57 9.13 32.88
N GLU A 231 -14.20 8.03 33.29
CA GLU A 231 -15.14 7.98 34.39
C GLU A 231 -14.47 8.37 35.72
N MET A 232 -13.33 7.77 36.04
CA MET A 232 -12.59 8.05 37.28
C MET A 232 -12.03 9.48 37.31
N TYR A 233 -11.60 10.00 36.17
CA TYR A 233 -11.12 11.39 36.08
C TYR A 233 -12.27 12.39 36.26
N THR A 234 -13.41 12.12 35.62
CA THR A 234 -14.59 13.00 35.73
C THR A 234 -15.23 12.93 37.12
N GLY A 235 -15.28 11.71 37.68
CA GLY A 235 -15.85 11.42 39.00
C GLY A 235 -14.85 11.49 40.16
N HIS A 236 -13.65 12.06 39.99
CA HIS A 236 -12.56 12.02 40.96
C HIS A 236 -12.98 12.50 42.36
N THR A 237 -13.75 13.59 42.43
CA THR A 237 -14.23 14.15 43.71
C THR A 237 -15.15 13.15 44.46
N VAL A 238 -15.99 12.43 43.71
CA VAL A 238 -16.88 11.41 44.27
C VAL A 238 -16.10 10.20 44.77
N VAL A 239 -15.14 9.70 43.95
CA VAL A 239 -14.26 8.60 44.35
C VAL A 239 -13.52 8.91 45.65
N LYS A 240 -12.99 10.14 45.79
CA LYS A 240 -12.35 10.60 47.02
C LYS A 240 -13.29 10.71 48.21
N ALA A 241 -14.49 11.26 48.00
CA ALA A 241 -15.48 11.42 49.07
C ALA A 241 -15.96 10.10 49.67
N TYR A 242 -16.02 9.04 48.84
CA TYR A 242 -16.46 7.69 49.25
C TYR A 242 -15.30 6.70 49.45
N CYS A 243 -14.05 7.13 49.47
CA CYS A 243 -12.84 6.28 49.60
C CYS A 243 -12.84 5.09 48.65
N GLY A 244 -13.24 5.33 47.37
CA GLY A 244 -13.42 4.28 46.35
C GLY A 244 -12.17 3.97 45.54
N GLU A 245 -10.97 4.44 45.93
CA GLU A 245 -9.73 4.31 45.18
C GLU A 245 -9.32 2.86 44.94
N GLU A 246 -9.32 2.03 45.99
CA GLU A 246 -8.92 0.61 45.88
C GLU A 246 -9.83 -0.13 44.89
N ARG A 247 -11.12 0.06 44.96
CA ARG A 247 -12.09 -0.54 44.03
C ARG A 247 -11.86 -0.08 42.58
N SER A 248 -11.51 1.18 42.41
CA SER A 248 -11.20 1.75 41.07
C SER A 248 -9.93 1.13 40.49
N ILE A 249 -8.87 0.98 41.33
CA ILE A 249 -7.61 0.35 40.92
C ILE A 249 -7.84 -1.12 40.56
N GLU A 250 -8.56 -1.87 41.38
CA GLU A 250 -8.88 -3.28 41.09
C GLU A 250 -9.61 -3.46 39.76
N GLN A 251 -10.60 -2.57 39.49
CA GLN A 251 -11.34 -2.59 38.23
C GLN A 251 -10.44 -2.21 37.05
N PHE A 252 -9.56 -1.22 37.21
CA PHE A 252 -8.59 -0.82 36.20
C PHE A 252 -7.64 -1.99 35.88
N GLU A 253 -7.11 -2.68 36.88
CA GLU A 253 -6.20 -3.82 36.67
C GLU A 253 -6.87 -4.95 35.89
N LYS A 254 -8.16 -5.19 36.15
CA LYS A 254 -8.91 -6.19 35.38
C LYS A 254 -9.01 -5.81 33.90
N TYR A 255 -9.36 -4.57 33.59
CA TYR A 255 -9.42 -4.10 32.20
C TYR A 255 -8.04 -4.08 31.54
N ASN A 256 -7.03 -3.63 32.27
CA ASN A 256 -5.65 -3.59 31.80
C ASN A 256 -5.08 -4.99 31.52
N LYS A 257 -5.41 -5.98 32.34
CA LYS A 257 -5.03 -7.38 32.11
C LYS A 257 -5.68 -7.95 30.85
N ASP A 258 -6.95 -7.65 30.60
CA ASP A 258 -7.65 -8.06 29.37
C ASP A 258 -7.04 -7.38 28.14
N LEU A 259 -6.70 -6.11 28.24
CA LEU A 259 -5.99 -5.37 27.19
C LEU A 259 -4.60 -5.96 26.93
N TYR A 260 -3.84 -6.24 27.99
CA TYR A 260 -2.51 -6.85 27.88
C TYR A 260 -2.58 -8.22 27.15
N VAL A 261 -3.44 -9.12 27.59
CA VAL A 261 -3.55 -10.47 27.01
C VAL A 261 -3.99 -10.42 25.54
N SER A 262 -4.95 -9.55 25.24
CA SER A 262 -5.44 -9.38 23.86
C SER A 262 -4.40 -8.72 22.98
N GLY A 263 -3.71 -7.69 23.47
CA GLY A 263 -2.65 -6.96 22.80
C GLY A 263 -1.45 -7.86 22.51
N TRP A 264 -0.98 -8.62 23.52
CA TRP A 264 0.12 -9.53 23.33
C TRP A 264 -0.16 -10.57 22.23
N LYS A 265 -1.35 -11.22 22.28
CA LYS A 265 -1.72 -12.24 21.30
C LYS A 265 -1.89 -11.66 19.90
N SER A 266 -2.51 -10.49 19.77
CA SER A 266 -2.68 -9.83 18.47
C SER A 266 -1.33 -9.45 17.86
N GLN A 267 -0.43 -8.90 18.69
CA GLN A 267 0.90 -8.45 18.25
C GLN A 267 1.81 -9.63 17.90
N PHE A 268 1.78 -10.71 18.71
CA PHE A 268 2.55 -11.93 18.41
C PHE A 268 2.13 -12.55 17.08
N LEU A 269 0.82 -12.75 16.86
CA LEU A 269 0.31 -13.31 15.60
C LEU A 269 0.61 -12.41 14.40
N SER A 270 0.45 -11.11 14.55
CA SER A 270 0.83 -10.14 13.52
C SER A 270 2.33 -10.16 13.23
N GLY A 271 3.15 -10.24 14.27
CA GLY A 271 4.61 -10.28 14.15
C GLY A 271 5.14 -11.53 13.44
N LEU A 272 4.39 -12.65 13.47
CA LEU A 272 4.76 -13.87 12.75
C LEU A 272 4.58 -13.75 11.23
N MET A 273 3.76 -12.82 10.73
CA MET A 273 3.45 -12.72 9.30
C MET A 273 4.70 -12.50 8.45
N MET A 274 5.54 -11.52 8.81
CA MET A 274 6.76 -11.20 8.06
C MET A 274 7.79 -12.34 8.05
N PRO A 275 8.18 -12.94 9.20
CA PRO A 275 9.10 -14.09 9.22
C PRO A 275 8.60 -15.28 8.40
N ILE A 276 7.31 -15.60 8.47
CA ILE A 276 6.73 -16.71 7.71
C ILE A 276 6.77 -16.42 6.20
N MET A 277 6.40 -15.20 5.78
CA MET A 277 6.47 -14.82 4.37
C MET A 277 7.90 -14.82 3.85
N ASN A 278 8.87 -14.35 4.64
CA ASN A 278 10.28 -14.41 4.27
C ASN A 278 10.78 -15.87 4.17
N PHE A 279 10.36 -16.72 5.10
CA PHE A 279 10.70 -18.15 5.05
C PHE A 279 10.17 -18.81 3.78
N VAL A 280 8.88 -18.62 3.48
CA VAL A 280 8.24 -19.17 2.27
C VAL A 280 8.87 -18.61 1.00
N GLY A 281 9.22 -17.33 0.99
CA GLY A 281 9.83 -16.68 -0.19
C GLY A 281 11.29 -17.09 -0.42
N ASN A 282 12.02 -17.47 0.62
CA ASN A 282 13.43 -17.89 0.50
C ASN A 282 13.58 -19.41 0.28
N PHE A 283 12.57 -20.20 0.60
CA PHE A 283 12.54 -21.65 0.38
C PHE A 283 12.22 -21.96 -1.08
#